data_6bf523b409fc18273c1580e8588a3586
#
_entry.id   6bf523b409fc18273c1580e8588a3586
#
_cell.length_a   1.000
_cell.length_b   1.000
_cell.length_c   1.000
_cell.angle_alpha   90.00
_cell.angle_beta   90.00
_cell.angle_gamma   90.00
#
_symmetry.space_group_name_H-M   'P 1'
#
loop_
_entity.id
_entity.type
_entity.pdbx_description
1 polymer ?
#
loop_
_entity_poly.entity_id
_entity_poly.type
_entity_poly.pdbx_seq_one_letter_code
_entity_poly.pdbx_strand_id
1 'polypeptide(L)'
;MAAAGGDALAVLGYLDQAGGSIIDGSLDSGAFDVFVLSDGMIGDSLTDRFGNDLNKSFGSLPGSMGKGATIFKGVAGGAGIDSSGPYTSESYDAAALIVLAMQAGGKADRATVQANVMSVANAPGEKIYPGELKKALDLLASGKAVNYEGASSVEFTDVGEAAGAFIAVSYTHLTLPTSDLV
;
A
#
# COMPACT_ATOMS: atom_id res chain seq x y z
N MET A 1 -21.61 -22.36 0.92
CA MET A 1 -20.15 -22.41 1.12
C MET A 1 -19.68 -23.78 1.57
N ALA A 2 -20.15 -24.34 2.68
CA ALA A 2 -19.73 -25.67 3.15
C ALA A 2 -19.79 -26.79 2.11
N ALA A 3 -20.79 -26.79 1.23
CA ALA A 3 -20.94 -27.81 0.19
C ALA A 3 -19.87 -27.76 -0.93
N ALA A 4 -19.12 -26.68 -1.03
CA ALA A 4 -18.04 -26.55 -2.03
C ALA A 4 -16.79 -27.32 -1.64
N GLY A 5 -16.62 -27.61 -0.34
CA GLY A 5 -15.43 -28.24 0.21
C GLY A 5 -14.23 -27.29 0.21
N GLY A 6 -13.11 -27.74 0.75
CA GLY A 6 -11.86 -26.99 0.84
C GLY A 6 -11.41 -26.81 2.29
N ASP A 7 -10.17 -26.37 2.46
CA ASP A 7 -9.53 -26.21 3.77
C ASP A 7 -9.51 -24.75 4.26
N ALA A 8 -9.81 -23.78 3.39
CA ALA A 8 -9.85 -22.38 3.69
C ALA A 8 -10.86 -21.62 2.82
N LEU A 9 -11.36 -20.50 3.32
CA LEU A 9 -12.26 -19.59 2.60
C LEU A 9 -11.50 -18.32 2.19
N ALA A 10 -11.43 -18.04 0.88
CA ALA A 10 -10.92 -16.76 0.40
C ALA A 10 -12.03 -15.69 0.50
N VAL A 11 -11.74 -14.63 1.25
CA VAL A 11 -12.64 -13.48 1.45
C VAL A 11 -12.01 -12.26 0.78
N LEU A 12 -12.48 -11.96 -0.43
CA LEU A 12 -12.02 -10.84 -1.25
C LEU A 12 -13.04 -9.69 -1.15
N GLY A 13 -12.81 -8.77 -0.24
CA GLY A 13 -13.77 -7.71 0.05
C GLY A 13 -13.25 -6.70 1.07
N TYR A 14 -14.19 -6.03 1.72
CA TYR A 14 -13.92 -5.08 2.79
C TYR A 14 -14.62 -5.51 4.07
N LEU A 15 -13.91 -5.35 5.21
CA LEU A 15 -14.39 -5.83 6.51
C LEU A 15 -15.73 -5.18 6.92
N ASP A 16 -15.85 -3.87 6.75
CA ASP A 16 -16.99 -3.05 7.14
C ASP A 16 -18.19 -3.10 6.17
N GLN A 17 -18.03 -3.79 5.04
CA GLN A 17 -19.13 -4.06 4.12
C GLN A 17 -19.73 -5.45 4.40
N ALA A 18 -19.42 -6.44 3.60
CA ALA A 18 -19.94 -7.80 3.78
C ALA A 18 -18.87 -8.79 4.31
N GLY A 19 -17.59 -8.42 4.26
CA GLY A 19 -16.47 -9.33 4.57
C GLY A 19 -16.55 -9.87 6.00
N GLY A 20 -16.80 -9.00 6.97
CA GLY A 20 -16.97 -9.41 8.36
C GLY A 20 -18.13 -10.39 8.56
N SER A 21 -19.27 -10.13 7.96
CA SER A 21 -20.45 -11.01 8.04
C SER A 21 -20.23 -12.37 7.36
N ILE A 22 -19.39 -12.43 6.34
CA ILE A 22 -18.98 -13.69 5.71
C ILE A 22 -18.16 -14.54 6.67
N ILE A 23 -17.22 -13.92 7.39
CA ILE A 23 -16.41 -14.61 8.41
C ILE A 23 -17.32 -15.09 9.54
N ASP A 24 -18.19 -14.24 10.12
CA ASP A 24 -19.14 -14.64 11.17
C ASP A 24 -19.98 -15.83 10.72
N GLY A 25 -20.62 -15.76 9.56
CA GLY A 25 -21.46 -16.83 9.07
C GLY A 25 -20.69 -18.13 8.77
N SER A 26 -19.43 -18.03 8.43
CA SER A 26 -18.55 -19.20 8.24
C SER A 26 -18.22 -19.86 9.58
N LEU A 27 -17.83 -19.07 10.58
CA LEU A 27 -17.55 -19.55 11.93
C LEU A 27 -18.79 -20.15 12.60
N ASP A 28 -19.93 -19.44 12.56
CA ASP A 28 -21.21 -19.87 13.14
C ASP A 28 -21.71 -21.20 12.54
N SER A 29 -21.51 -21.39 11.25
CA SER A 29 -21.91 -22.62 10.57
C SER A 29 -20.87 -23.74 10.64
N GLY A 30 -19.65 -23.46 11.15
CA GLY A 30 -18.53 -24.39 11.14
C GLY A 30 -18.06 -24.75 9.73
N ALA A 31 -18.32 -23.88 8.74
CA ALA A 31 -17.99 -24.17 7.35
C ALA A 31 -16.50 -24.08 7.08
N PHE A 32 -15.85 -23.03 7.60
CA PHE A 32 -14.40 -22.81 7.53
C PHE A 32 -13.96 -22.02 8.77
N ASP A 33 -12.74 -22.32 9.24
CA ASP A 33 -12.03 -21.68 10.35
C ASP A 33 -10.68 -21.10 9.94
N VAL A 34 -10.31 -21.22 8.67
CA VAL A 34 -9.12 -20.61 8.07
C VAL A 34 -9.53 -19.70 6.92
N PHE A 35 -9.03 -18.46 6.94
CA PHE A 35 -9.37 -17.46 5.95
C PHE A 35 -8.15 -16.98 5.17
N VAL A 36 -8.31 -16.81 3.87
CA VAL A 36 -7.36 -16.10 3.00
C VAL A 36 -7.95 -14.73 2.69
N LEU A 37 -7.30 -13.68 3.16
CA LEU A 37 -7.86 -12.35 3.25
C LEU A 37 -7.23 -11.40 2.22
N SER A 38 -8.06 -10.62 1.54
CA SER A 38 -7.59 -9.48 0.76
C SER A 38 -7.21 -8.30 1.65
N ASP A 39 -6.52 -7.34 1.08
CA ASP A 39 -6.07 -6.10 1.73
C ASP A 39 -7.19 -5.32 2.42
N GLY A 40 -8.36 -5.20 1.79
CA GLY A 40 -9.53 -4.53 2.37
C GLY A 40 -10.14 -5.22 3.60
N MET A 41 -9.70 -6.44 3.90
CA MET A 41 -10.10 -7.16 5.12
C MET A 41 -9.13 -6.94 6.28
N ILE A 42 -7.87 -6.58 5.98
CA ILE A 42 -6.76 -6.57 6.96
C ILE A 42 -6.67 -5.21 7.65
N GLY A 43 -6.59 -5.24 8.98
CA GLY A 43 -6.45 -4.06 9.83
C GLY A 43 -6.81 -4.37 11.28
N ASP A 44 -6.61 -3.41 12.18
CA ASP A 44 -6.86 -3.57 13.61
C ASP A 44 -8.32 -3.97 13.89
N SER A 45 -9.27 -3.40 13.16
CA SER A 45 -10.70 -3.74 13.28
C SER A 45 -11.01 -5.21 13.04
N LEU A 46 -10.24 -5.90 12.20
CA LEU A 46 -10.39 -7.34 11.99
C LEU A 46 -9.95 -8.12 13.21
N THR A 47 -8.79 -7.77 13.76
CA THR A 47 -8.25 -8.44 14.97
C THR A 47 -9.07 -8.12 16.21
N ASP A 48 -9.58 -6.91 16.34
CA ASP A 48 -10.48 -6.49 17.41
C ASP A 48 -11.79 -7.29 17.39
N ARG A 49 -12.30 -7.59 16.19
CA ARG A 49 -13.58 -8.30 16.04
C ARG A 49 -13.46 -9.80 16.21
N PHE A 50 -12.44 -10.42 15.63
CA PHE A 50 -12.35 -11.88 15.52
C PHE A 50 -11.26 -12.51 16.39
N GLY A 51 -10.26 -11.75 16.82
CA GLY A 51 -9.23 -12.22 17.74
C GLY A 51 -8.62 -13.57 17.34
N ASN A 52 -8.72 -14.53 18.24
CA ASN A 52 -8.17 -15.87 18.07
C ASN A 52 -8.88 -16.73 17.00
N ASP A 53 -10.07 -16.34 16.54
CA ASP A 53 -10.78 -17.05 15.47
C ASP A 53 -10.09 -16.88 14.12
N LEU A 54 -9.13 -15.94 14.02
CA LEU A 54 -8.28 -15.77 12.85
C LEU A 54 -7.04 -16.69 12.84
N ASN A 55 -6.81 -17.47 13.88
CA ASN A 55 -5.62 -18.32 13.94
C ASN A 55 -5.50 -19.20 12.69
N LYS A 56 -4.28 -19.26 12.14
CA LYS A 56 -3.93 -19.90 10.85
C LYS A 56 -4.42 -19.14 9.60
N SER A 57 -5.22 -18.09 9.75
CA SER A 57 -5.62 -17.24 8.62
C SER A 57 -4.45 -16.38 8.17
N PHE A 58 -4.46 -15.99 6.90
CA PHE A 58 -3.41 -15.16 6.31
C PHE A 58 -3.96 -14.30 5.18
N GLY A 59 -3.20 -13.31 4.77
CA GLY A 59 -3.54 -12.43 3.67
C GLY A 59 -2.34 -11.62 3.21
N SER A 60 -2.58 -10.61 2.40
CA SER A 60 -1.54 -9.72 1.93
C SER A 60 -2.03 -8.28 1.86
N LEU A 61 -1.12 -7.37 2.17
CA LEU A 61 -1.29 -5.92 2.02
C LEU A 61 -0.33 -5.40 0.96
N PRO A 62 -0.72 -4.40 0.14
CA PRO A 62 0.26 -3.55 -0.50
C PRO A 62 1.19 -2.98 0.56
N GLY A 63 2.48 -2.99 0.28
CA GLY A 63 3.46 -2.52 1.23
C GLY A 63 4.75 -2.13 0.58
N SER A 64 5.44 -1.21 1.22
CA SER A 64 6.68 -0.65 0.71
C SER A 64 7.86 -1.21 1.46
N MET A 65 8.89 -1.60 0.72
CA MET A 65 10.14 -2.12 1.27
C MET A 65 11.34 -1.35 0.73
N GLY A 66 12.48 -1.48 1.41
CA GLY A 66 13.74 -0.90 0.96
C GLY A 66 13.99 0.53 1.43
N LYS A 67 14.89 1.22 0.72
CA LYS A 67 15.41 2.53 1.12
C LYS A 67 14.32 3.61 1.17
N GLY A 68 13.45 3.65 0.18
CA GLY A 68 12.37 4.65 0.10
C GLY A 68 11.40 4.53 1.27
N ALA A 69 10.96 3.31 1.60
CA ALA A 69 10.09 3.04 2.74
C ALA A 69 10.70 3.46 4.07
N THR A 70 11.99 3.16 4.27
CA THR A 70 12.72 3.56 5.49
C THR A 70 12.80 5.07 5.65
N ILE A 71 13.09 5.80 4.56
CA ILE A 71 13.13 7.27 4.57
C ILE A 71 11.74 7.83 4.83
N PHE A 72 10.70 7.28 4.17
CA PHE A 72 9.33 7.72 4.32
C PHE A 72 8.83 7.60 5.76
N LYS A 73 9.15 6.51 6.45
CA LYS A 73 8.82 6.33 7.88
C LYS A 73 9.34 7.52 8.73
N GLY A 74 10.55 7.98 8.44
CA GLY A 74 11.13 9.15 9.13
C GLY A 74 10.42 10.46 8.76
N VAL A 75 10.09 10.66 7.49
CA VAL A 75 9.39 11.87 7.01
C VAL A 75 7.97 11.93 7.58
N ALA A 76 7.23 10.84 7.52
CA ALA A 76 5.88 10.74 8.07
C ALA A 76 5.86 10.94 9.59
N GLY A 77 6.77 10.29 10.32
CA GLY A 77 6.90 10.44 11.77
C GLY A 77 7.24 11.86 12.17
N GLY A 78 8.10 12.56 11.42
CA GLY A 78 8.41 13.98 11.63
C GLY A 78 7.19 14.90 11.41
N ALA A 79 6.21 14.47 10.62
CA ALA A 79 4.95 15.17 10.38
C ALA A 79 3.81 14.69 11.32
N GLY A 80 4.07 13.77 12.24
CA GLY A 80 3.05 13.20 13.13
C GLY A 80 2.07 12.26 12.42
N ILE A 81 2.46 11.70 11.29
CA ILE A 81 1.62 10.77 10.49
C ILE A 81 2.09 9.35 10.77
N ASP A 82 1.15 8.46 11.07
CA ASP A 82 1.41 7.02 11.14
C ASP A 82 1.62 6.47 9.72
N SER A 83 2.81 5.94 9.47
CA SER A 83 3.19 5.36 8.18
C SER A 83 2.86 3.87 8.07
N SER A 84 2.32 3.23 9.11
CA SER A 84 1.99 1.80 9.12
C SER A 84 0.65 1.47 8.45
N GLY A 85 -0.21 2.47 8.29
CA GLY A 85 -1.50 2.30 7.64
C GLY A 85 -1.38 1.86 6.18
N PRO A 86 -2.31 1.02 5.70
CA PRO A 86 -2.31 0.58 4.31
C PRO A 86 -2.40 1.80 3.36
N TYR A 87 -1.68 1.72 2.24
CA TYR A 87 -1.62 2.74 1.19
C TYR A 87 -1.05 4.10 1.60
N THR A 88 -0.47 4.27 2.80
CA THR A 88 0.06 5.56 3.25
C THR A 88 1.25 6.01 2.40
N SER A 89 2.18 5.10 2.10
CA SER A 89 3.32 5.35 1.21
C SER A 89 2.89 5.58 -0.23
N GLU A 90 1.97 4.79 -0.73
CA GLU A 90 1.45 4.89 -2.09
C GLU A 90 0.68 6.19 -2.31
N SER A 91 -0.08 6.66 -1.31
CA SER A 91 -0.77 7.95 -1.37
C SER A 91 0.19 9.13 -1.41
N TYR A 92 1.29 9.06 -0.64
CA TYR A 92 2.35 10.04 -0.70
C TYR A 92 2.99 10.09 -2.09
N ASP A 93 3.32 8.92 -2.64
CA ASP A 93 3.95 8.82 -3.96
C ASP A 93 3.01 9.28 -5.08
N ALA A 94 1.74 8.94 -5.02
CA ALA A 94 0.73 9.39 -5.99
C ALA A 94 0.64 10.93 -6.02
N ALA A 95 0.60 11.57 -4.85
CA ALA A 95 0.58 13.04 -4.76
C ALA A 95 1.87 13.66 -5.31
N ALA A 96 3.03 13.07 -4.98
CA ALA A 96 4.33 13.52 -5.47
C ALA A 96 4.42 13.43 -6.99
N LEU A 97 4.04 12.31 -7.58
CA LEU A 97 4.06 12.09 -9.03
C LEU A 97 3.19 13.09 -9.79
N ILE A 98 1.98 13.39 -9.27
CA ILE A 98 1.09 14.39 -9.86
C ILE A 98 1.78 15.77 -9.88
N VAL A 99 2.36 16.19 -8.76
CA VAL A 99 3.05 17.48 -8.65
C VAL A 99 4.25 17.56 -9.56
N LEU A 100 5.07 16.50 -9.61
CA LEU A 100 6.26 16.44 -10.48
C LEU A 100 5.88 16.43 -11.97
N ALA A 101 4.82 15.71 -12.34
CA ALA A 101 4.33 15.70 -13.71
C ALA A 101 3.80 17.08 -14.16
N MET A 102 3.10 17.80 -13.27
CA MET A 102 2.68 19.18 -13.52
C MET A 102 3.88 20.11 -13.68
N GLN A 103 4.91 19.99 -12.86
CA GLN A 103 6.14 20.76 -12.98
C GLN A 103 6.87 20.49 -14.28
N ALA A 104 7.01 19.21 -14.67
CA ALA A 104 7.67 18.80 -15.90
C ALA A 104 6.98 19.40 -17.15
N GLY A 105 5.66 19.44 -17.17
CA GLY A 105 4.88 19.98 -18.28
C GLY A 105 4.52 21.46 -18.17
N GLY A 106 4.82 22.10 -17.05
CA GLY A 106 4.60 23.55 -16.83
C GLY A 106 3.14 23.97 -16.68
N LYS A 107 2.20 23.03 -16.45
CA LYS A 107 0.77 23.32 -16.29
C LYS A 107 0.13 22.38 -15.27
N ALA A 108 -0.85 22.92 -14.53
CA ALA A 108 -1.64 22.18 -13.54
C ALA A 108 -2.95 21.69 -14.14
N ASP A 109 -2.88 20.74 -15.07
CA ASP A 109 -4.06 20.13 -15.70
C ASP A 109 -3.86 18.63 -15.95
N ARG A 110 -4.96 17.91 -16.21
CA ARG A 110 -4.98 16.46 -16.41
C ARG A 110 -4.13 16.01 -17.61
N ALA A 111 -4.19 16.74 -18.70
CA ALA A 111 -3.46 16.39 -19.94
C ALA A 111 -1.95 16.47 -19.69
N THR A 112 -1.49 17.47 -18.93
CA THR A 112 -0.10 17.64 -18.52
C THR A 112 0.35 16.49 -17.62
N VAL A 113 -0.45 16.10 -16.62
CA VAL A 113 -0.14 14.95 -15.75
C VAL A 113 -0.02 13.67 -16.58
N GLN A 114 -1.01 13.38 -17.43
CA GLN A 114 -1.01 12.20 -18.29
C GLN A 114 0.21 12.14 -19.21
N ALA A 115 0.61 13.26 -19.77
CA ALA A 115 1.75 13.32 -20.70
C ALA A 115 3.11 13.16 -20.02
N ASN A 116 3.23 13.45 -18.72
CA ASN A 116 4.53 13.53 -18.05
C ASN A 116 4.72 12.55 -16.89
N VAL A 117 3.65 11.91 -16.36
CA VAL A 117 3.76 11.06 -15.18
C VAL A 117 4.74 9.91 -15.35
N MET A 118 4.74 9.26 -16.51
CA MET A 118 5.67 8.17 -16.82
C MET A 118 7.13 8.63 -16.82
N SER A 119 7.40 9.81 -17.38
CA SER A 119 8.76 10.33 -17.51
C SER A 119 9.36 10.83 -16.20
N VAL A 120 8.55 11.16 -15.21
CA VAL A 120 9.02 11.55 -13.87
C VAL A 120 9.10 10.37 -12.91
N ALA A 121 8.30 9.33 -13.16
CA ALA A 121 8.30 8.11 -12.34
C ALA A 121 9.45 7.17 -12.71
N ASN A 122 9.76 7.06 -14.01
CA ASN A 122 10.67 6.03 -14.52
C ASN A 122 12.05 6.61 -14.88
N ALA A 123 13.07 5.76 -14.89
CA ALA A 123 14.37 6.09 -15.43
C ALA A 123 14.29 6.48 -16.93
N PRO A 124 15.22 7.31 -17.46
CA PRO A 124 16.42 7.83 -16.77
C PRO A 124 16.16 9.11 -15.99
N GLY A 125 16.98 9.39 -14.99
CA GLY A 125 16.94 10.64 -14.25
C GLY A 125 17.64 10.54 -12.90
N GLU A 126 17.71 11.68 -12.19
CA GLU A 126 18.22 11.65 -10.81
C GLU A 126 17.20 11.02 -9.88
N LYS A 127 17.64 10.05 -9.06
CA LYS A 127 16.79 9.36 -8.10
C LYS A 127 16.29 10.31 -7.02
N ILE A 128 14.98 10.32 -6.81
CA ILE A 128 14.29 11.17 -5.84
C ILE A 128 13.58 10.30 -4.80
N TYR A 129 13.88 10.54 -3.55
CA TYR A 129 13.30 9.84 -2.41
C TYR A 129 12.33 10.73 -1.62
N PRO A 130 11.54 10.16 -0.68
CA PRO A 130 10.67 10.94 0.19
C PRO A 130 11.41 12.08 0.90
N GLY A 131 10.77 13.27 0.96
CA GLY A 131 11.37 14.47 1.50
C GLY A 131 12.21 15.29 0.50
N GLU A 132 12.53 14.76 -0.68
CA GLU A 132 13.34 15.45 -1.70
C GLU A 132 12.50 16.14 -2.80
N LEU A 133 11.18 16.35 -2.59
CA LEU A 133 10.31 16.95 -3.62
C LEU A 133 10.80 18.31 -4.08
N LYS A 134 11.30 19.16 -3.18
CA LYS A 134 11.85 20.47 -3.59
C LYS A 134 13.02 20.32 -4.54
N LYS A 135 13.94 19.41 -4.27
CA LYS A 135 15.07 19.09 -5.16
C LYS A 135 14.58 18.64 -6.54
N ALA A 136 13.56 17.76 -6.59
CA ALA A 136 12.99 17.30 -7.84
C ALA A 136 12.36 18.44 -8.66
N LEU A 137 11.60 19.32 -8.01
CA LEU A 137 11.02 20.52 -8.64
C LEU A 137 12.08 21.43 -9.23
N ASP A 138 13.18 21.69 -8.50
CA ASP A 138 14.30 22.53 -8.97
C ASP A 138 15.01 21.90 -10.18
N LEU A 139 15.20 20.57 -10.16
CA LEU A 139 15.78 19.83 -11.30
C LEU A 139 14.89 19.94 -12.53
N LEU A 140 13.60 19.67 -12.42
CA LEU A 140 12.65 19.77 -13.51
C LEU A 140 12.55 21.21 -14.05
N ALA A 141 12.55 22.22 -13.18
CA ALA A 141 12.56 23.62 -13.58
C ALA A 141 13.82 24.01 -14.38
N SER A 142 14.94 23.31 -14.15
CA SER A 142 16.18 23.48 -14.90
C SER A 142 16.29 22.60 -16.16
N GLY A 143 15.24 21.88 -16.52
CA GLY A 143 15.20 20.99 -17.67
C GLY A 143 15.93 19.67 -17.49
N LYS A 144 16.23 19.28 -16.25
CA LYS A 144 16.86 17.98 -15.90
C LYS A 144 15.82 16.93 -15.64
N ALA A 145 16.12 15.68 -16.02
CA ALA A 145 15.26 14.55 -15.76
C ALA A 145 15.37 14.07 -14.29
N VAL A 146 14.27 13.56 -13.77
CA VAL A 146 14.19 12.89 -12.48
C VAL A 146 13.69 11.47 -12.66
N ASN A 147 14.05 10.59 -11.72
CA ASN A 147 13.49 9.26 -11.55
C ASN A 147 12.95 9.17 -10.11
N TYR A 148 11.64 9.23 -9.96
CA TYR A 148 11.01 9.26 -8.64
C TYR A 148 10.92 7.85 -8.07
N GLU A 149 11.83 7.50 -7.18
CA GLU A 149 11.82 6.23 -6.44
C GLU A 149 10.73 6.20 -5.36
N GLY A 150 10.46 7.34 -4.77
CA GLY A 150 9.42 7.50 -3.74
C GLY A 150 9.60 6.63 -2.50
N ALA A 151 8.48 6.43 -1.81
CA ALA A 151 8.36 5.56 -0.65
C ALA A 151 8.12 4.11 -1.06
N SER A 152 7.34 3.89 -2.12
CA SER A 152 6.91 2.57 -2.59
C SER A 152 7.81 1.97 -3.69
N SER A 153 8.87 2.67 -4.09
CA SER A 153 9.71 2.32 -5.25
C SER A 153 8.87 2.20 -6.53
N VAL A 154 7.99 3.18 -6.72
CA VAL A 154 7.03 3.19 -7.82
C VAL A 154 7.73 3.29 -9.16
N GLU A 155 7.42 2.36 -10.05
CA GLU A 155 7.84 2.35 -11.45
C GLU A 155 6.66 1.87 -12.30
N PHE A 156 6.36 2.57 -13.37
CA PHE A 156 5.26 2.18 -14.25
C PHE A 156 5.73 1.29 -15.38
N THR A 157 4.93 0.28 -15.67
CA THR A 157 5.05 -0.53 -16.89
C THR A 157 4.59 0.27 -18.12
N ASP A 158 4.89 -0.22 -19.32
CA ASP A 158 4.48 0.43 -20.57
C ASP A 158 2.95 0.60 -20.71
N VAL A 159 2.17 -0.22 -20.01
CA VAL A 159 0.71 -0.13 -19.99
C VAL A 159 0.16 0.76 -18.87
N GLY A 160 1.04 1.37 -18.07
CA GLY A 160 0.68 2.32 -17.01
C GLY A 160 0.31 1.68 -15.67
N GLU A 161 0.65 0.43 -15.46
CA GLU A 161 0.51 -0.23 -14.16
C GLU A 161 1.75 0.03 -13.30
N ALA A 162 1.56 0.38 -12.03
CA ALA A 162 2.64 0.51 -11.09
C ALA A 162 3.14 -0.88 -10.64
N ALA A 163 4.45 -1.10 -10.73
CA ALA A 163 5.06 -2.22 -10.02
C ALA A 163 4.89 -2.02 -8.52
N GLY A 164 4.46 -3.06 -7.81
CA GLY A 164 4.18 -2.99 -6.38
C GLY A 164 4.81 -4.15 -5.61
N ALA A 165 4.97 -3.95 -4.32
CA ALA A 165 5.33 -4.99 -3.38
C ALA A 165 4.14 -5.32 -2.47
N PHE A 166 4.10 -6.56 -1.98
CA PHE A 166 3.08 -7.02 -1.03
C PHE A 166 3.76 -7.59 0.21
N ILE A 167 3.17 -7.28 1.37
CA ILE A 167 3.58 -7.81 2.66
C ILE A 167 2.60 -8.92 3.02
N ALA A 168 3.12 -10.11 3.32
CA ALA A 168 2.32 -11.20 3.84
C ALA A 168 1.98 -10.93 5.31
N VAL A 169 0.71 -11.09 5.65
CA VAL A 169 0.20 -11.02 7.02
C VAL A 169 -0.29 -12.40 7.42
N SER A 170 0.15 -12.89 8.58
CA SER A 170 -0.32 -14.16 9.14
C SER A 170 -0.81 -13.95 10.58
N TYR A 171 -1.95 -14.57 10.90
CA TYR A 171 -2.55 -14.52 12.21
C TYR A 171 -2.18 -15.78 12.98
N THR A 172 -1.32 -15.63 13.99
CA THR A 172 -0.87 -16.73 14.83
C THR A 172 -0.94 -16.32 16.29
N HIS A 173 -1.77 -17.01 17.09
CA HIS A 173 -1.91 -16.81 18.54
C HIS A 173 -1.87 -15.32 18.95
N LEU A 174 -2.96 -14.59 18.67
CA LEU A 174 -3.09 -13.18 19.05
C LEU A 174 -3.17 -13.07 20.59
N THR A 175 -2.06 -13.24 21.25
CA THR A 175 -1.87 -12.81 22.63
C THR A 175 -1.37 -11.38 22.58
N LEU A 176 -2.29 -10.39 22.71
CA LEU A 176 -2.07 -8.96 22.87
C LEU A 176 -1.00 -8.31 21.96
N PRO A 177 -1.19 -7.09 21.50
CA PRO A 177 -0.24 -6.45 20.59
C PRO A 177 1.10 -6.34 21.29
N THR A 178 2.07 -7.13 20.87
CA THR A 178 3.45 -6.79 21.11
C THR A 178 3.78 -5.64 20.19
N SER A 179 3.95 -4.47 20.77
CA SER A 179 4.46 -3.25 20.16
C SER A 179 5.91 -3.38 19.65
N ASP A 180 6.32 -4.57 19.28
CA ASP A 180 7.67 -4.91 18.85
C ASP A 180 7.64 -5.67 17.52
N LEU A 181 7.34 -4.94 16.45
CA LEU A 181 7.89 -5.27 15.15
C LEU A 181 8.93 -4.20 14.82
N VAL A 182 10.17 -4.53 15.17
CA VAL A 182 11.39 -3.80 14.81
C VAL A 182 11.58 -3.81 13.30
#